data_4943a048acb06c1d23fc55df240a009e
#
_entry.id   4943a048acb06c1d23fc55df240a009e
#
_cell.length_a   1.000
_cell.length_b   1.000
_cell.length_c   1.000
_cell.angle_alpha   90.00
_cell.angle_beta   90.00
_cell.angle_gamma   90.00
#
_symmetry.space_group_name_H-M   'P 1'
#
loop_
_entity.id
_entity.type
_entity.pdbx_description
1 polymer ?
#
loop_
_entity_poly.entity_id
_entity_poly.type
_entity_poly.pdbx_seq_one_letter_code
_entity_poly.pdbx_strand_id
1 'polypeptide(L)'
;MNKILLMAGVCALLSSAAFAQLNKVAVISVWGDKNLSDDPMDTKMYEVLMKDTSFNISHIVHDFDNLLIQDILPEFPFPFMDKADVVSAEGYQELKELSTYKNPAVSYSIIPAKDYVPLAAFGAVLQDDEAIVKAFELLPDVDGVMIAYINFNMVDAGGVGPYAAKKVQAYCNIKIFNKEGKRIFKLKESAPSDKKVSSVGGIVTEPKKITPLVFQASDNLFADIKKTLPKKLAKMVKKIEKENAK
;
A
#
# COMPACT_ATOMS: atom_id res chain seq x y z
N MET A 1 19.02 8.00 -37.61
CA MET A 1 17.75 7.95 -36.88
C MET A 1 17.22 6.53 -36.53
N ASN A 2 17.95 5.45 -36.74
CA ASN A 2 17.42 4.07 -36.65
C ASN A 2 17.92 3.23 -35.46
N LYS A 3 18.76 3.77 -34.57
CA LYS A 3 19.27 3.00 -33.41
C LYS A 3 18.43 3.07 -32.16
N ILE A 4 17.61 4.10 -32.01
CA ILE A 4 16.74 4.28 -30.81
C ILE A 4 15.48 3.40 -30.90
N LEU A 5 14.94 3.19 -32.09
CA LEU A 5 13.78 2.30 -32.29
C LEU A 5 14.11 0.82 -32.04
N LEU A 6 15.36 0.39 -32.33
CA LEU A 6 15.77 -1.01 -32.12
C LEU A 6 15.94 -1.35 -30.64
N MET A 7 16.35 -0.40 -29.80
CA MET A 7 16.48 -0.61 -28.36
C MET A 7 15.13 -0.70 -27.64
N ALA A 8 14.14 0.08 -28.07
CA ALA A 8 12.79 0.00 -27.50
C ALA A 8 12.08 -1.34 -27.83
N GLY A 9 12.29 -1.86 -29.06
CA GLY A 9 11.72 -3.14 -29.47
C GLY A 9 12.36 -4.36 -28.77
N VAL A 10 13.65 -4.32 -28.46
CA VAL A 10 14.34 -5.41 -27.76
C VAL A 10 13.99 -5.44 -26.27
N CYS A 11 13.79 -4.28 -25.63
CA CYS A 11 13.30 -4.23 -24.24
C CYS A 11 11.87 -4.78 -24.09
N ALA A 12 10.99 -4.57 -25.07
CA ALA A 12 9.62 -5.07 -25.04
C ALA A 12 9.53 -6.60 -25.22
N LEU A 13 10.46 -7.20 -25.98
CA LEU A 13 10.48 -8.65 -26.20
C LEU A 13 11.13 -9.43 -25.06
N LEU A 14 12.06 -8.83 -24.31
CA LEU A 14 12.71 -9.48 -23.17
C LEU A 14 11.86 -9.42 -21.88
N SER A 15 10.93 -8.46 -21.78
CA SER A 15 10.05 -8.36 -20.63
C SER A 15 8.95 -9.42 -20.58
N SER A 16 8.59 -10.03 -21.72
CA SER A 16 7.52 -11.02 -21.79
C SER A 16 7.89 -12.39 -21.18
N ALA A 17 9.16 -12.76 -21.16
CA ALA A 17 9.58 -14.07 -20.64
C ALA A 17 9.64 -14.13 -19.10
N ALA A 18 9.94 -13.00 -18.44
CA ALA A 18 10.12 -12.95 -16.98
C ALA A 18 8.80 -12.99 -16.18
N PHE A 19 7.70 -12.55 -16.79
CA PHE A 19 6.34 -12.63 -16.24
C PHE A 19 5.50 -13.72 -16.91
N ALA A 20 6.11 -14.68 -17.59
CA ALA A 20 5.43 -15.76 -18.29
C ALA A 20 4.48 -16.62 -17.40
N GLN A 21 4.44 -16.35 -16.10
CA GLN A 21 3.54 -16.98 -15.15
C GLN A 21 2.35 -16.09 -14.73
N LEU A 22 2.33 -14.79 -15.08
CA LEU A 22 1.23 -13.89 -14.75
C LEU A 22 0.59 -13.36 -16.03
N ASN A 23 -0.51 -13.98 -16.43
CA ASN A 23 -1.32 -13.50 -17.56
C ASN A 23 -2.33 -12.43 -17.13
N LYS A 24 -2.77 -12.45 -15.86
CA LYS A 24 -3.75 -11.51 -15.34
C LYS A 24 -3.66 -11.41 -13.82
N VAL A 25 -3.76 -10.21 -13.29
CA VAL A 25 -3.73 -9.93 -11.84
C VAL A 25 -5.00 -9.19 -11.42
N ALA A 26 -5.55 -9.51 -10.25
CA ALA A 26 -6.66 -8.76 -9.65
C ALA A 26 -6.19 -7.94 -8.46
N VAL A 27 -6.61 -6.68 -8.38
CA VAL A 27 -6.46 -5.88 -7.16
C VAL A 27 -7.63 -6.23 -6.25
N ILE A 28 -7.37 -6.97 -5.18
CA ILE A 28 -8.43 -7.49 -4.30
C ILE A 28 -8.63 -6.66 -3.04
N SER A 29 -7.73 -5.75 -2.71
CA SER A 29 -7.86 -4.91 -1.51
C SER A 29 -7.02 -3.65 -1.62
N VAL A 30 -7.66 -2.50 -1.34
CA VAL A 30 -7.01 -1.19 -1.22
C VAL A 30 -7.55 -0.50 0.03
N TRP A 31 -6.66 -0.07 0.94
CA TRP A 31 -7.07 0.57 2.19
C TRP A 31 -5.98 1.46 2.78
N GLY A 32 -6.37 2.28 3.76
CA GLY A 32 -5.48 3.08 4.59
C GLY A 32 -5.71 2.86 6.06
N ASP A 33 -4.65 2.91 6.86
CA ASP A 33 -4.72 2.90 8.31
C ASP A 33 -4.41 4.31 8.84
N LYS A 34 -5.38 4.90 9.52
CA LYS A 34 -5.22 6.21 10.16
C LYS A 34 -4.54 6.14 11.54
N ASN A 35 -4.20 4.94 12.01
CA ASN A 35 -3.41 4.79 13.22
C ASN A 35 -1.99 5.34 12.99
N LEU A 36 -1.58 6.27 13.87
CA LEU A 36 -0.28 6.96 13.78
C LEU A 36 0.75 6.43 14.76
N SER A 37 0.38 5.48 15.61
CA SER A 37 1.22 5.08 16.72
C SER A 37 1.54 3.59 16.68
N ASP A 38 2.85 3.29 16.66
CA ASP A 38 3.37 1.98 17.02
C ASP A 38 3.70 1.89 18.52
N ASP A 39 3.58 3.01 19.27
CA ASP A 39 3.93 3.10 20.70
C ASP A 39 2.67 3.13 21.57
N PRO A 40 2.51 2.15 22.49
CA PRO A 40 1.41 2.16 23.46
C PRO A 40 1.37 3.40 24.36
N MET A 41 2.48 4.12 24.50
CA MET A 41 2.53 5.37 25.28
C MET A 41 1.82 6.54 24.58
N ASP A 42 1.60 6.46 23.27
CA ASP A 42 0.89 7.49 22.50
C ASP A 42 -0.64 7.32 22.48
N THR A 43 -1.19 6.46 23.35
CA THR A 43 -2.64 6.17 23.39
C THR A 43 -3.51 7.41 23.57
N LYS A 44 -3.08 8.39 24.37
CA LYS A 44 -3.84 9.64 24.58
C LYS A 44 -3.90 10.52 23.32
N MET A 45 -2.79 10.66 22.62
CA MET A 45 -2.74 11.40 21.37
C MET A 45 -3.65 10.73 20.33
N TYR A 46 -3.57 9.42 20.26
CA TYR A 46 -4.38 8.60 19.39
C TYR A 46 -5.88 8.77 19.69
N GLU A 47 -6.30 8.68 20.96
CA GLU A 47 -7.69 8.91 21.35
C GLU A 47 -8.18 10.31 20.95
N VAL A 48 -7.34 11.33 21.09
CA VAL A 48 -7.70 12.71 20.69
C VAL A 48 -7.90 12.79 19.18
N LEU A 49 -7.00 12.21 18.38
CA LEU A 49 -7.14 12.19 16.93
C LEU A 49 -8.33 11.38 16.45
N MET A 50 -8.61 10.23 17.08
CA MET A 50 -9.76 9.39 16.71
C MET A 50 -11.10 10.06 17.02
N LYS A 51 -11.14 10.91 18.04
CA LYS A 51 -12.33 11.72 18.39
C LYS A 51 -12.45 12.99 17.53
N ASP A 52 -11.38 13.38 16.85
CA ASP A 52 -11.37 14.54 15.94
C ASP A 52 -11.98 14.16 14.59
N THR A 53 -13.21 14.61 14.36
CA THR A 53 -13.93 14.36 13.10
C THR A 53 -13.24 15.00 11.89
N SER A 54 -12.35 15.98 12.10
CA SER A 54 -11.53 16.56 11.02
C SER A 54 -10.38 15.65 10.59
N PHE A 55 -10.00 14.68 11.41
CA PHE A 55 -8.99 13.68 11.08
C PHE A 55 -9.60 12.54 10.26
N ASN A 56 -9.83 12.82 9.00
CA ASN A 56 -10.39 11.87 8.03
C ASN A 56 -9.41 11.68 6.86
N ILE A 57 -8.94 10.44 6.67
CA ILE A 57 -8.03 10.07 5.58
C ILE A 57 -8.75 9.48 4.36
N SER A 58 -10.07 9.49 4.31
CA SER A 58 -10.83 8.86 3.21
C SER A 58 -10.44 9.43 1.85
N HIS A 59 -10.17 10.74 1.75
CA HIS A 59 -9.72 11.35 0.50
C HIS A 59 -8.29 10.89 0.14
N ILE A 60 -7.38 10.72 1.12
CA ILE A 60 -6.03 10.18 0.85
C ILE A 60 -6.13 8.75 0.31
N VAL A 61 -7.01 7.92 0.87
CA VAL A 61 -7.24 6.55 0.39
C VAL A 61 -7.84 6.55 -1.00
N HIS A 62 -8.75 7.49 -1.30
CA HIS A 62 -9.29 7.69 -2.64
C HIS A 62 -8.20 8.13 -3.64
N ASP A 63 -7.36 9.08 -3.27
CA ASP A 63 -6.26 9.55 -4.11
C ASP A 63 -5.21 8.44 -4.33
N PHE A 64 -4.98 7.59 -3.33
CA PHE A 64 -4.14 6.41 -3.46
C PHE A 64 -4.73 5.36 -4.42
N ASP A 65 -6.04 5.11 -4.36
CA ASP A 65 -6.74 4.22 -5.31
C ASP A 65 -6.63 4.76 -6.74
N ASN A 66 -6.83 6.08 -6.94
CA ASN A 66 -6.65 6.73 -8.22
C ASN A 66 -5.20 6.63 -8.72
N LEU A 67 -4.21 6.91 -7.86
CA LEU A 67 -2.80 6.75 -8.17
C LEU A 67 -2.48 5.30 -8.58
N LEU A 68 -3.03 4.33 -7.85
CA LEU A 68 -2.85 2.92 -8.16
C LEU A 68 -3.35 2.62 -9.56
N ILE A 69 -4.60 2.96 -9.87
CA ILE A 69 -5.25 2.64 -11.15
C ILE A 69 -4.59 3.40 -12.33
N GLN A 70 -4.33 4.69 -12.16
CA GLN A 70 -3.92 5.56 -13.28
C GLN A 70 -2.42 5.57 -13.55
N ASP A 71 -1.59 5.44 -12.50
CA ASP A 71 -0.15 5.63 -12.62
C ASP A 71 0.66 4.37 -12.28
N ILE A 72 0.16 3.49 -11.40
CA ILE A 72 0.95 2.35 -10.92
C ILE A 72 0.65 1.08 -11.74
N LEU A 73 -0.61 0.71 -11.89
CA LEU A 73 -0.98 -0.52 -12.60
C LEU A 73 -0.53 -0.53 -14.06
N PRO A 74 -0.60 0.59 -14.83
CA PRO A 74 -0.13 0.61 -16.21
C PRO A 74 1.37 0.37 -16.41
N GLU A 75 2.17 0.56 -15.37
CA GLU A 75 3.62 0.33 -15.43
C GLU A 75 4.01 -1.16 -15.32
N PHE A 76 3.06 -2.02 -14.92
CA PHE A 76 3.31 -3.45 -14.85
C PHE A 76 3.22 -4.11 -16.24
N PRO A 77 4.05 -5.15 -16.51
CA PRO A 77 4.09 -5.80 -17.82
C PRO A 77 2.97 -6.84 -18.04
N PHE A 78 1.97 -6.87 -17.20
CA PHE A 78 0.82 -7.77 -17.29
C PHE A 78 -0.48 -6.99 -17.05
N PRO A 79 -1.60 -7.44 -17.63
CA PRO A 79 -2.89 -6.79 -17.46
C PRO A 79 -3.48 -7.03 -16.07
N PHE A 80 -4.30 -6.08 -15.64
CA PHE A 80 -5.11 -6.20 -14.45
C PHE A 80 -6.58 -6.45 -14.81
N MET A 81 -7.27 -7.21 -13.96
CA MET A 81 -8.73 -7.35 -14.03
C MET A 81 -9.38 -6.02 -13.66
N ASP A 82 -10.46 -5.66 -14.35
CA ASP A 82 -11.20 -4.45 -14.03
C ASP A 82 -11.72 -4.49 -12.60
N LYS A 83 -11.64 -3.37 -11.90
CA LYS A 83 -12.10 -3.25 -10.52
C LYS A 83 -13.55 -3.69 -10.36
N ALA A 84 -14.42 -3.30 -11.30
CA ALA A 84 -15.83 -3.67 -11.26
C ALA A 84 -16.04 -5.19 -11.27
N ASP A 85 -15.27 -5.92 -12.07
CA ASP A 85 -15.34 -7.37 -12.16
C ASP A 85 -14.87 -8.03 -10.86
N VAL A 86 -13.82 -7.47 -10.23
CA VAL A 86 -13.29 -7.99 -8.94
C VAL A 86 -14.32 -7.82 -7.83
N VAL A 87 -14.84 -6.60 -7.64
CA VAL A 87 -15.70 -6.30 -6.48
C VAL A 87 -17.13 -6.83 -6.64
N SER A 88 -17.54 -7.17 -7.85
CA SER A 88 -18.84 -7.78 -8.15
C SER A 88 -18.80 -9.32 -8.17
N ALA A 89 -17.63 -9.94 -8.04
CA ALA A 89 -17.52 -11.40 -8.00
C ALA A 89 -18.34 -11.95 -6.83
N GLU A 90 -19.07 -13.03 -7.09
CA GLU A 90 -19.88 -13.72 -6.08
C GLU A 90 -18.99 -14.16 -4.91
N GLY A 91 -19.37 -13.82 -3.69
CA GLY A 91 -18.59 -14.12 -2.48
C GLY A 91 -17.43 -13.14 -2.19
N TYR A 92 -17.15 -12.14 -3.03
CA TYR A 92 -16.06 -11.20 -2.79
C TYR A 92 -16.16 -10.52 -1.41
N GLN A 93 -17.37 -10.14 -0.99
CA GLN A 93 -17.58 -9.49 0.32
C GLN A 93 -17.28 -10.42 1.51
N GLU A 94 -17.30 -11.74 1.31
CA GLU A 94 -16.97 -12.73 2.34
C GLU A 94 -15.49 -12.70 2.72
N LEU A 95 -14.61 -12.19 1.85
CA LEU A 95 -13.18 -11.99 2.16
C LEU A 95 -12.97 -11.15 3.42
N LYS A 96 -13.91 -10.27 3.75
CA LYS A 96 -13.88 -9.47 4.97
C LYS A 96 -13.86 -10.33 6.24
N GLU A 97 -14.53 -11.47 6.22
CA GLU A 97 -14.60 -12.38 7.36
C GLU A 97 -13.27 -13.09 7.63
N LEU A 98 -12.40 -13.16 6.64
CA LEU A 98 -11.07 -13.75 6.72
C LEU A 98 -9.99 -12.72 7.11
N SER A 99 -10.37 -11.45 7.21
CA SER A 99 -9.47 -10.37 7.60
C SER A 99 -9.50 -10.16 9.12
N THR A 100 -8.35 -9.80 9.70
CA THR A 100 -8.29 -9.30 11.09
C THR A 100 -9.04 -7.99 11.29
N TYR A 101 -9.51 -7.37 10.21
CA TYR A 101 -10.37 -6.19 10.23
C TYR A 101 -11.63 -6.36 11.07
N LYS A 102 -12.16 -7.57 11.22
CA LYS A 102 -13.29 -7.84 12.09
C LYS A 102 -13.01 -7.65 13.59
N ASN A 103 -11.75 -7.51 14.01
CA ASN A 103 -11.44 -7.14 15.37
C ASN A 103 -11.79 -5.64 15.58
N PRO A 104 -12.75 -5.31 16.47
CA PRO A 104 -13.15 -3.91 16.71
C PRO A 104 -12.00 -2.98 17.13
N ALA A 105 -10.97 -3.52 17.77
CA ALA A 105 -9.79 -2.75 18.17
C ALA A 105 -8.93 -2.29 16.97
N VAL A 106 -9.15 -2.84 15.79
CA VAL A 106 -8.40 -2.52 14.56
C VAL A 106 -9.29 -1.86 13.52
N SER A 107 -10.54 -2.32 13.41
CA SER A 107 -11.45 -1.90 12.33
C SER A 107 -11.74 -0.40 12.29
N TYR A 108 -11.72 0.28 13.44
CA TYR A 108 -12.02 1.71 13.52
C TYR A 108 -10.93 2.62 12.91
N SER A 109 -9.71 2.11 12.75
CA SER A 109 -8.60 2.86 12.13
C SER A 109 -8.46 2.60 10.64
N ILE A 110 -9.05 1.51 10.13
CA ILE A 110 -8.93 1.08 8.75
C ILE A 110 -10.02 1.72 7.89
N ILE A 111 -9.60 2.39 6.83
CA ILE A 111 -10.47 3.02 5.84
C ILE A 111 -10.25 2.31 4.50
N PRO A 112 -11.21 1.51 4.01
CA PRO A 112 -11.11 0.91 2.69
C PRO A 112 -11.31 1.96 1.59
N ALA A 113 -10.66 1.76 0.44
CA ALA A 113 -11.05 2.44 -0.77
C ALA A 113 -12.46 1.98 -1.20
N LYS A 114 -13.15 2.83 -1.94
CA LYS A 114 -14.54 2.57 -2.33
C LYS A 114 -14.69 1.19 -2.95
N ASP A 115 -15.68 0.43 -2.49
CA ASP A 115 -16.08 -0.90 -2.92
C ASP A 115 -15.08 -2.03 -2.59
N TYR A 116 -13.87 -1.73 -2.15
CA TYR A 116 -12.91 -2.76 -1.73
C TYR A 116 -13.17 -3.29 -0.31
N VAL A 117 -12.88 -4.56 -0.13
CA VAL A 117 -12.78 -5.20 1.20
C VAL A 117 -11.39 -4.94 1.77
N PRO A 118 -11.26 -4.42 3.00
CA PRO A 118 -9.95 -4.23 3.61
C PRO A 118 -9.42 -5.57 4.13
N LEU A 119 -8.35 -6.07 3.51
CA LEU A 119 -7.63 -7.26 3.96
C LEU A 119 -6.44 -6.80 4.83
N ALA A 120 -6.74 -6.38 6.05
CA ALA A 120 -5.75 -5.95 7.01
C ALA A 120 -5.37 -7.11 7.93
N ALA A 121 -4.09 -7.42 8.04
CA ALA A 121 -3.56 -8.36 9.02
C ALA A 121 -2.75 -7.62 10.08
N PHE A 122 -2.91 -8.00 11.34
CA PHE A 122 -2.07 -7.54 12.43
C PHE A 122 -0.73 -8.27 12.36
N GLY A 123 0.35 -7.50 12.16
CA GLY A 123 1.70 -8.07 12.02
C GLY A 123 2.12 -8.28 10.56
N ALA A 124 3.39 -8.62 10.38
CA ALA A 124 4.07 -8.60 9.08
C ALA A 124 3.64 -9.71 8.10
N VAL A 125 2.66 -10.53 8.41
CA VAL A 125 2.51 -11.82 7.73
C VAL A 125 1.08 -12.08 7.27
N LEU A 126 0.77 -11.57 6.08
CA LEU A 126 -0.20 -12.22 5.17
C LEU A 126 0.54 -13.36 4.43
N GLN A 127 1.09 -14.34 5.12
CA GLN A 127 1.91 -15.36 4.43
C GLN A 127 1.13 -16.65 4.12
N ASP A 128 0.08 -16.95 4.87
CA ASP A 128 -0.74 -18.14 4.67
C ASP A 128 -2.22 -17.72 4.74
N ASP A 129 -2.55 -16.60 4.09
CA ASP A 129 -3.79 -15.93 4.34
C ASP A 129 -4.90 -16.67 3.61
N GLU A 130 -5.81 -17.27 4.37
CA GLU A 130 -7.03 -17.86 3.85
C GLU A 130 -7.72 -16.91 2.86
N ALA A 131 -7.60 -15.61 3.07
CA ALA A 131 -8.15 -14.60 2.18
C ALA A 131 -7.46 -14.59 0.79
N ILE A 132 -6.14 -14.84 0.71
CA ILE A 132 -5.45 -14.96 -0.57
C ILE A 132 -5.90 -16.21 -1.32
N VAL A 133 -5.96 -17.35 -0.63
CA VAL A 133 -6.45 -18.62 -1.22
C VAL A 133 -7.88 -18.45 -1.69
N LYS A 134 -8.75 -17.92 -0.84
CA LYS A 134 -10.16 -17.67 -1.16
C LYS A 134 -10.32 -16.72 -2.35
N ALA A 135 -9.49 -15.68 -2.47
CA ALA A 135 -9.54 -14.78 -3.61
C ALA A 135 -9.28 -15.50 -4.95
N PHE A 136 -8.36 -16.47 -4.99
CA PHE A 136 -8.13 -17.28 -6.19
C PHE A 136 -9.29 -18.23 -6.50
N GLU A 137 -10.02 -18.72 -5.49
CA GLU A 137 -11.24 -19.50 -5.71
C GLU A 137 -12.35 -18.64 -6.33
N LEU A 138 -12.49 -17.39 -5.89
CA LEU A 138 -13.50 -16.45 -6.38
C LEU A 138 -13.16 -15.89 -7.77
N LEU A 139 -11.87 -15.80 -8.09
CA LEU A 139 -11.34 -15.19 -9.32
C LEU A 139 -10.46 -16.22 -10.07
N PRO A 140 -11.04 -17.31 -10.62
CA PRO A 140 -10.25 -18.40 -11.20
C PRO A 140 -9.42 -17.99 -12.42
N ASP A 141 -9.81 -16.91 -13.11
CA ASP A 141 -9.18 -16.41 -14.32
C ASP A 141 -7.94 -15.53 -14.07
N VAL A 142 -7.53 -15.35 -12.80
CA VAL A 142 -6.31 -14.59 -12.47
C VAL A 142 -5.19 -15.50 -11.99
N ASP A 143 -3.95 -15.11 -12.28
CA ASP A 143 -2.74 -15.81 -11.85
C ASP A 143 -2.05 -15.10 -10.69
N GLY A 144 -2.50 -13.90 -10.37
CA GLY A 144 -2.01 -13.11 -9.24
C GLY A 144 -3.09 -12.28 -8.58
N VAL A 145 -2.93 -12.04 -7.29
CA VAL A 145 -3.76 -11.09 -6.54
C VAL A 145 -2.90 -10.03 -5.88
N MET A 146 -3.36 -8.77 -5.93
CA MET A 146 -2.68 -7.62 -5.38
C MET A 146 -3.42 -7.07 -4.17
N ILE A 147 -2.66 -6.76 -3.12
CA ILE A 147 -3.11 -5.97 -1.97
C ILE A 147 -2.26 -4.72 -1.90
N ALA A 148 -2.90 -3.55 -1.75
CA ALA A 148 -2.25 -2.26 -1.63
C ALA A 148 -2.78 -1.51 -0.40
N TYR A 149 -1.89 -0.90 0.39
CA TYR A 149 -2.30 -0.11 1.52
C TYR A 149 -1.30 0.99 1.88
N ILE A 150 -1.82 2.02 2.56
CA ILE A 150 -1.04 3.11 3.14
C ILE A 150 -1.25 3.15 4.65
N ASN A 151 -0.21 3.49 5.37
CA ASN A 151 -0.25 3.71 6.82
C ASN A 151 0.70 4.83 7.22
N PHE A 152 0.57 5.30 8.45
CA PHE A 152 1.31 6.46 8.94
C PHE A 152 1.93 6.18 10.30
N ASN A 153 3.10 6.76 10.56
CA ASN A 153 3.73 6.73 11.87
C ASN A 153 4.27 8.11 12.23
N MET A 154 4.35 8.40 13.52
CA MET A 154 5.11 9.53 14.02
C MET A 154 6.59 9.14 14.11
N VAL A 155 7.47 9.96 13.54
CA VAL A 155 8.92 9.75 13.57
C VAL A 155 9.63 10.96 14.17
N ASP A 156 10.74 10.72 14.86
CA ASP A 156 11.54 11.78 15.45
C ASP A 156 12.16 12.67 14.36
N ALA A 157 12.11 13.98 14.58
CA ALA A 157 12.58 14.99 13.65
C ALA A 157 13.60 15.96 14.30
N GLY A 158 14.29 15.48 15.34
CA GLY A 158 15.28 16.21 16.11
C GLY A 158 14.72 16.85 17.37
N GLY A 159 15.60 17.38 18.19
CA GLY A 159 15.27 18.01 19.49
C GLY A 159 16.41 17.84 20.48
N VAL A 160 16.28 18.42 21.67
CA VAL A 160 17.26 18.33 22.77
C VAL A 160 16.52 18.00 24.06
N GLY A 161 16.95 16.93 24.73
CA GLY A 161 16.36 16.49 26.01
C GLY A 161 14.89 16.13 25.88
N PRO A 162 14.01 16.60 26.79
CA PRO A 162 12.58 16.28 26.73
C PRO A 162 11.83 17.01 25.61
N TYR A 163 12.46 18.01 24.99
CA TYR A 163 11.86 18.80 23.90
C TYR A 163 12.32 18.25 22.57
N ALA A 164 11.41 17.63 21.86
CA ALA A 164 11.65 17.05 20.57
C ALA A 164 10.67 17.60 19.53
N ALA A 165 10.95 17.29 18.27
CA ALA A 165 10.01 17.52 17.18
C ALA A 165 9.72 16.19 16.51
N LYS A 166 8.48 15.99 16.08
CA LYS A 166 8.06 14.82 15.32
C LYS A 166 7.55 15.21 13.94
N LYS A 167 7.71 14.31 13.00
CA LYS A 167 7.11 14.34 11.66
C LYS A 167 6.15 13.18 11.50
N VAL A 168 5.22 13.31 10.57
CA VAL A 168 4.48 12.16 10.08
C VAL A 168 5.27 11.51 8.95
N GLN A 169 5.45 10.21 9.02
CA GLN A 169 5.98 9.38 7.94
C GLN A 169 4.82 8.58 7.35
N ALA A 170 4.53 8.77 6.07
CA ALA A 170 3.61 7.94 5.32
C ALA A 170 4.34 6.74 4.73
N TYR A 171 3.68 5.59 4.69
CA TYR A 171 4.20 4.34 4.12
C TYR A 171 3.20 3.79 3.12
N CYS A 172 3.69 3.31 1.98
CA CYS A 172 2.94 2.54 1.01
C CYS A 172 3.48 1.13 0.96
N ASN A 173 2.59 0.16 0.92
CA ASN A 173 2.91 -1.24 0.70
C ASN A 173 2.01 -1.79 -0.42
N ILE A 174 2.62 -2.33 -1.47
CA ILE A 174 1.93 -3.05 -2.53
C ILE A 174 2.55 -4.44 -2.60
N LYS A 175 1.72 -5.46 -2.55
CA LYS A 175 2.14 -6.87 -2.57
C LYS A 175 1.34 -7.60 -3.63
N ILE A 176 2.01 -8.47 -4.42
CA ILE A 176 1.35 -9.40 -5.34
C ILE A 176 1.70 -10.81 -4.90
N PHE A 177 0.69 -11.67 -4.86
CA PHE A 177 0.80 -13.08 -4.52
C PHE A 177 0.37 -13.92 -5.73
N ASN A 178 1.02 -15.07 -5.93
CA ASN A 178 0.63 -16.06 -6.93
C ASN A 178 -0.35 -17.10 -6.34
N LYS A 179 -0.79 -18.04 -7.17
CA LYS A 179 -1.76 -19.09 -6.79
C LYS A 179 -1.30 -19.98 -5.63
N GLU A 180 0.01 -20.11 -5.41
CA GLU A 180 0.57 -20.85 -4.28
C GLU A 180 0.63 -20.00 -2.99
N GLY A 181 0.04 -18.78 -2.98
CA GLY A 181 0.12 -17.85 -1.85
C GLY A 181 1.49 -17.21 -1.66
N LYS A 182 2.44 -17.48 -2.54
CA LYS A 182 3.80 -16.93 -2.46
C LYS A 182 3.80 -15.47 -2.94
N ARG A 183 4.38 -14.59 -2.12
CA ARG A 183 4.58 -13.20 -2.50
C ARG A 183 5.67 -13.08 -3.58
N ILE A 184 5.27 -12.70 -4.79
CA ILE A 184 6.15 -12.53 -5.95
C ILE A 184 6.60 -11.09 -6.17
N PHE A 185 5.85 -10.11 -5.65
CA PHE A 185 6.20 -8.69 -5.70
C PHE A 185 5.96 -7.99 -4.38
N LYS A 186 6.83 -7.03 -4.05
CA LYS A 186 6.66 -6.09 -2.94
C LYS A 186 7.25 -4.75 -3.32
N LEU A 187 6.41 -3.72 -3.30
CA LEU A 187 6.82 -2.33 -3.23
C LEU A 187 6.62 -1.85 -1.80
N LYS A 188 7.66 -1.26 -1.21
CA LYS A 188 7.58 -0.51 0.04
C LYS A 188 8.24 0.84 -0.19
N GLU A 189 7.47 1.91 -0.03
CA GLU A 189 7.93 3.29 -0.10
C GLU A 189 7.52 4.04 1.15
N SER A 190 8.24 5.09 1.45
CA SER A 190 7.86 5.97 2.56
C SER A 190 8.38 7.38 2.34
N ALA A 191 7.61 8.37 2.76
CA ALA A 191 8.01 9.76 2.72
C ALA A 191 7.57 10.50 3.99
N PRO A 192 8.42 11.36 4.56
CA PRO A 192 8.06 12.19 5.70
C PRO A 192 7.30 13.45 5.26
N SER A 193 6.57 14.05 6.18
CA SER A 193 6.10 15.42 6.05
C SER A 193 7.29 16.40 6.05
N ASP A 194 7.20 17.51 5.33
CA ASP A 194 8.24 18.55 5.36
C ASP A 194 8.23 19.28 6.71
N LYS A 195 7.03 19.61 7.17
CA LYS A 195 6.82 20.28 8.46
C LYS A 195 6.86 19.28 9.61
N LYS A 196 7.04 19.82 10.80
CA LYS A 196 7.13 19.07 12.06
C LYS A 196 6.24 19.70 13.13
N VAL A 197 5.91 18.92 14.15
CA VAL A 197 5.15 19.32 15.33
C VAL A 197 6.00 19.14 16.57
N SER A 198 5.82 20.01 17.56
CA SER A 198 6.53 19.92 18.83
C SER A 198 6.02 18.78 19.68
N SER A 199 6.93 18.10 20.38
CA SER A 199 6.62 17.09 21.38
C SER A 199 7.42 17.34 22.66
N VAL A 200 6.83 16.96 23.80
CA VAL A 200 7.46 17.03 25.12
C VAL A 200 7.37 15.63 25.75
N GLY A 201 8.50 15.05 26.09
CA GLY A 201 8.55 13.67 26.61
C GLY A 201 7.96 12.65 25.63
N GLY A 202 8.09 12.87 24.33
CA GLY A 202 7.52 12.00 23.29
C GLY A 202 6.06 12.31 22.91
N ILE A 203 5.34 13.09 23.72
CA ILE A 203 3.92 13.39 23.51
C ILE A 203 3.79 14.66 22.67
N VAL A 204 3.02 14.61 21.58
CA VAL A 204 2.71 15.78 20.77
C VAL A 204 1.83 16.76 21.54
N THR A 205 2.28 18.02 21.62
CA THR A 205 1.60 19.06 22.40
C THR A 205 0.33 19.60 21.73
N GLU A 206 0.27 19.52 20.40
CA GLU A 206 -0.84 20.06 19.61
C GLU A 206 -1.34 19.02 18.58
N PRO A 207 -2.17 18.03 18.99
CA PRO A 207 -2.61 16.94 18.10
C PRO A 207 -3.30 17.43 16.81
N LYS A 208 -4.05 18.53 16.86
CA LYS A 208 -4.71 19.09 15.66
C LYS A 208 -3.74 19.50 14.55
N LYS A 209 -2.47 19.75 14.87
CA LYS A 209 -1.44 20.02 13.86
C LYS A 209 -0.94 18.79 13.13
N ILE A 210 -1.33 17.59 13.54
CA ILE A 210 -0.92 16.34 12.92
C ILE A 210 -1.65 16.14 11.58
N THR A 211 -2.94 16.44 11.49
CA THR A 211 -3.75 16.24 10.28
C THR A 211 -3.10 16.85 9.02
N PRO A 212 -2.66 18.12 9.00
CA PRO A 212 -1.96 18.66 7.84
C PRO A 212 -0.63 17.96 7.51
N LEU A 213 0.04 17.36 8.51
CA LEU A 213 1.28 16.62 8.29
C LEU A 213 1.01 15.27 7.62
N VAL A 214 -0.11 14.64 7.94
CA VAL A 214 -0.56 13.39 7.30
C VAL A 214 -0.78 13.63 5.82
N PHE A 215 -1.47 14.72 5.44
CA PHE A 215 -1.70 15.08 4.05
C PHE A 215 -0.39 15.35 3.31
N GLN A 216 0.48 16.17 3.90
CA GLN A 216 1.78 16.48 3.30
C GLN A 216 2.66 15.24 3.12
N ALA A 217 2.69 14.33 4.10
CA ALA A 217 3.43 13.08 3.99
C ALA A 217 2.86 12.17 2.88
N SER A 218 1.54 12.17 2.68
CA SER A 218 0.88 11.43 1.60
C SER A 218 1.23 12.00 0.23
N ASP A 219 1.19 13.31 0.06
CA ASP A 219 1.55 13.98 -1.20
C ASP A 219 3.01 13.68 -1.58
N ASN A 220 3.92 13.78 -0.60
CA ASN A 220 5.34 13.46 -0.78
C ASN A 220 5.52 11.98 -1.16
N LEU A 221 4.80 11.08 -0.48
CA LEU A 221 4.83 9.65 -0.77
C LEU A 221 4.36 9.35 -2.20
N PHE A 222 3.25 9.94 -2.64
CA PHE A 222 2.72 9.72 -3.98
C PHE A 222 3.68 10.23 -5.07
N ALA A 223 4.32 11.37 -4.84
CA ALA A 223 5.36 11.88 -5.74
C ALA A 223 6.58 10.94 -5.81
N ASP A 224 7.02 10.41 -4.67
CA ASP A 224 8.15 9.48 -4.60
C ASP A 224 7.84 8.14 -5.26
N ILE A 225 6.62 7.61 -5.12
CA ILE A 225 6.19 6.38 -5.80
C ILE A 225 6.31 6.56 -7.31
N LYS A 226 5.72 7.62 -7.88
CA LYS A 226 5.80 7.90 -9.34
C LYS A 226 7.24 7.94 -9.84
N LYS A 227 8.15 8.52 -9.07
CA LYS A 227 9.57 8.66 -9.42
C LYS A 227 10.34 7.34 -9.33
N THR A 228 10.03 6.49 -8.35
CA THR A 228 10.86 5.32 -8.02
C THR A 228 10.35 4.02 -8.63
N LEU A 229 9.05 3.94 -8.94
CA LEU A 229 8.38 2.74 -9.44
C LEU A 229 9.05 2.13 -10.68
N PRO A 230 9.36 2.88 -11.77
CA PRO A 230 9.95 2.28 -12.97
C PRO A 230 11.27 1.55 -12.67
N LYS A 231 12.12 2.14 -11.81
CA LYS A 231 13.39 1.53 -11.40
C LYS A 231 13.19 0.25 -10.58
N LYS A 232 12.15 0.21 -9.73
CA LYS A 232 11.86 -0.95 -8.89
C LYS A 232 11.27 -2.09 -9.71
N LEU A 233 10.40 -1.79 -10.66
CA LEU A 233 9.88 -2.77 -11.60
C LEU A 233 11.00 -3.38 -12.46
N ALA A 234 11.89 -2.56 -13.01
CA ALA A 234 13.03 -3.05 -13.79
C ALA A 234 13.95 -3.98 -12.97
N LYS A 235 14.15 -3.71 -11.67
CA LYS A 235 14.93 -4.61 -10.79
C LYS A 235 14.20 -5.92 -10.53
N MET A 236 12.89 -5.88 -10.38
CA MET A 236 12.07 -7.06 -10.18
C MET A 236 12.12 -7.98 -11.40
N VAL A 237 11.91 -7.44 -12.60
CA VAL A 237 12.03 -8.19 -13.86
C VAL A 237 13.36 -8.93 -13.92
N LYS A 238 14.49 -8.22 -13.72
CA LYS A 238 15.83 -8.83 -13.72
C LYS A 238 16.02 -9.92 -12.67
N LYS A 239 15.34 -9.83 -11.52
CA LYS A 239 15.43 -10.87 -10.48
C LYS A 239 14.70 -12.13 -10.92
N ILE A 240 13.50 -11.99 -11.46
CA ILE A 240 12.70 -13.12 -11.96
C ILE A 240 13.41 -13.82 -13.13
N GLU A 241 14.00 -13.06 -14.08
CA GLU A 241 14.81 -13.62 -15.18
C GLU A 241 15.97 -14.49 -14.67
N LYS A 242 16.65 -14.05 -13.61
CA LYS A 242 17.75 -14.81 -13.01
C LYS A 242 17.29 -16.08 -12.28
N GLU A 243 16.10 -16.07 -11.70
CA GLU A 243 15.51 -17.22 -11.00
C GLU A 243 15.04 -18.28 -12.00
N ASN A 244 14.51 -17.86 -13.15
CA ASN A 244 14.06 -18.76 -14.22
C ASN A 244 15.21 -19.33 -15.08
N ALA A 245 16.41 -18.76 -14.99
CA ALA A 245 17.61 -19.23 -15.73
C ALA A 245 18.44 -20.28 -14.95
N LYS A 246 17.99 -20.66 -13.76
CA LYS A 246 18.60 -21.70 -12.92
C LYS A 246 17.79 -22.99 -12.96
#